data_64df10ae302873364410042b70cf290b
#
_entry.id   64df10ae302873364410042b70cf290b
#
_cell.length_a   1.000
_cell.length_b   1.000
_cell.length_c   1.000
_cell.angle_alpha   90.00
_cell.angle_beta   90.00
_cell.angle_gamma   90.00
#
_symmetry.space_group_name_H-M   'P 1'
#
loop_
_entity.id
_entity.type
_entity.pdbx_description
1 polymer ?
#
loop_
_entity_poly.entity_id
_entity_poly.type
_entity_poly.pdbx_seq_one_letter_code
_entity_poly.pdbx_strand_id
1 'polypeptide(L)'
;SAASDVYKRQHLVKAVGRIAELSAKTAGVEGTTGIGHTRWATHGKPTEDNAHPHRSETGRFVLVHNGVIENYLEIKEEYLAGHHFKGQTDTEIAVHLIGKFAEEEGLSVLEAFKKALHIIRGSYAFALIDSENPDVIYVAKNKSPLLIGLGDGYNMVCSDAMAMIRETNQYMEIHDQELVIVKADSVEVQDYDGTVKERDSYTACLLYTSDAADEARSV
;
A
#
# COMPACT_ATOMS: atom_id res chain seq x y z
N SER A 1 -6.04 10.08 31.32
CA SER A 1 -5.65 10.54 29.96
C SER A 1 -4.34 9.94 29.46
N ALA A 2 -3.67 9.07 30.21
CA ALA A 2 -2.44 8.40 29.79
C ALA A 2 -2.69 7.14 28.93
N ALA A 3 -3.90 6.62 28.85
CA ALA A 3 -4.23 5.41 28.08
C ALA A 3 -4.50 5.67 26.58
N SER A 4 -4.73 6.92 26.16
CA SER A 4 -4.99 7.24 24.73
C SER A 4 -3.72 7.42 23.90
N ASP A 5 -2.56 7.62 24.53
CA ASP A 5 -1.30 7.82 23.80
C ASP A 5 -0.58 6.53 23.41
N VAL A 6 -0.93 5.40 24.02
CA VAL A 6 -0.30 4.10 23.74
C VAL A 6 -0.76 3.51 22.39
N TYR A 7 -1.96 3.86 21.93
CA TYR A 7 -2.54 3.37 20.67
C TYR A 7 -2.16 4.18 19.42
N LYS A 8 -1.45 5.30 19.53
CA LYS A 8 -1.10 6.20 18.41
C LYS A 8 0.35 6.14 17.96
N ARG A 9 1.11 5.12 18.32
CA ARG A 9 2.50 5.02 17.85
C ARG A 9 2.58 4.38 16.48
N GLN A 10 2.45 5.19 15.44
CA GLN A 10 2.93 4.79 14.12
C GLN A 10 4.46 4.90 14.08
N HIS A 11 5.11 3.81 13.74
CA HIS A 11 6.53 3.81 13.44
C HIS A 11 6.73 3.91 11.93
N LEU A 12 7.29 5.00 11.46
CA LEU A 12 7.73 5.16 10.08
C LEU A 12 9.24 5.06 10.06
N VAL A 13 9.75 4.06 9.36
CA VAL A 13 11.19 3.85 9.19
C VAL A 13 11.53 3.82 7.71
N LYS A 14 12.54 4.57 7.33
CA LYS A 14 13.09 4.61 5.97
C LYS A 14 14.59 4.35 6.00
N ALA A 15 15.10 3.73 4.95
CA ALA A 15 16.53 3.53 4.74
C ALA A 15 16.86 3.64 3.26
N VAL A 16 17.98 4.27 2.95
CA VAL A 16 18.60 4.24 1.63
C VAL A 16 19.61 3.12 1.64
N GLY A 17 19.50 2.14 0.72
CA GLY A 17 20.44 1.05 0.65
C GLY A 17 19.77 -0.33 0.60
N ARG A 18 20.35 -1.31 1.25
CA ARG A 18 19.87 -2.69 1.25
C ARG A 18 18.76 -2.90 2.28
N ILE A 19 17.91 -3.90 2.06
CA ILE A 19 16.84 -4.31 3.00
C ILE A 19 17.40 -4.59 4.40
N ALA A 20 18.62 -5.11 4.50
CA ALA A 20 19.28 -5.35 5.79
C ALA A 20 19.43 -4.08 6.66
N GLU A 21 19.62 -2.91 6.06
CA GLU A 21 19.71 -1.63 6.78
C GLU A 21 18.35 -1.22 7.35
N LEU A 22 17.27 -1.42 6.56
CA LEU A 22 15.91 -1.20 7.03
C LEU A 22 15.57 -2.18 8.15
N SER A 23 15.91 -3.45 8.01
CA SER A 23 15.67 -4.48 9.01
C SER A 23 16.37 -4.15 10.33
N ALA A 24 17.61 -3.65 10.29
CA ALA A 24 18.33 -3.22 11.48
C ALA A 24 17.68 -2.02 12.18
N LYS A 25 17.15 -1.05 11.40
CA LYS A 25 16.43 0.13 11.92
C LYS A 25 15.08 -0.22 12.52
N THR A 26 14.45 -1.32 12.09
CA THR A 26 13.13 -1.78 12.55
C THR A 26 13.21 -2.81 13.67
N ALA A 27 14.41 -3.19 14.10
CA ALA A 27 14.59 -4.13 15.20
C ALA A 27 13.91 -3.61 16.48
N GLY A 28 12.96 -4.39 17.03
CA GLY A 28 12.19 -4.02 18.22
C GLY A 28 10.97 -3.11 17.97
N VAL A 29 10.65 -2.83 16.71
CA VAL A 29 9.37 -2.21 16.35
C VAL A 29 8.28 -3.28 16.34
N GLU A 30 7.26 -3.08 17.15
CA GLU A 30 6.10 -3.97 17.24
C GLU A 30 4.87 -3.29 16.61
N GLY A 31 4.01 -4.08 15.96
CA GLY A 31 2.78 -3.61 15.35
C GLY A 31 1.93 -4.77 14.84
N THR A 32 0.62 -4.57 14.76
CA THR A 32 -0.35 -5.53 14.24
C THR A 32 -0.66 -5.31 12.76
N THR A 33 -0.43 -4.09 12.28
CA THR A 33 -0.69 -3.70 10.89
C THR A 33 0.52 -2.92 10.36
N GLY A 34 0.92 -3.18 9.13
CA GLY A 34 2.05 -2.49 8.52
C GLY A 34 2.02 -2.54 7.01
N ILE A 35 2.61 -1.53 6.38
CA ILE A 35 2.88 -1.49 4.95
C ILE A 35 4.37 -1.25 4.72
N GLY A 36 4.91 -1.86 3.68
CA GLY A 36 6.32 -1.73 3.32
C GLY A 36 6.51 -1.68 1.82
N HIS A 37 7.64 -1.13 1.38
CA HIS A 37 7.96 -0.96 -0.02
C HIS A 37 9.46 -0.97 -0.26
N THR A 38 9.90 -1.70 -1.30
CA THR A 38 11.26 -1.64 -1.82
C THR A 38 11.23 -0.79 -3.09
N ARG A 39 11.72 0.44 -3.00
CA ARG A 39 11.64 1.40 -4.10
C ARG A 39 12.56 1.05 -5.27
N TRP A 40 12.02 0.99 -6.50
CA TRP A 40 12.79 1.20 -7.73
C TRP A 40 12.66 2.69 -8.09
N ALA A 41 13.81 3.39 -8.16
CA ALA A 41 13.78 4.84 -8.41
C ALA A 41 13.36 5.12 -9.87
N THR A 42 12.10 5.49 -10.07
CA THR A 42 11.54 5.94 -11.36
C THR A 42 11.48 7.47 -11.44
N HIS A 43 11.19 8.16 -10.30
CA HIS A 43 11.11 9.60 -10.18
C HIS A 43 11.86 10.08 -8.93
N GLY A 44 12.67 11.14 -9.09
CA GLY A 44 13.43 11.76 -8.00
C GLY A 44 14.68 10.97 -7.58
N LYS A 45 15.60 11.64 -6.89
CA LYS A 45 16.85 11.06 -6.39
C LYS A 45 16.58 9.98 -5.33
N PRO A 46 17.47 9.00 -5.13
CA PRO A 46 17.36 8.01 -4.06
C PRO A 46 17.70 8.65 -2.69
N THR A 47 16.73 9.35 -2.14
CA THR A 47 16.80 9.98 -0.81
C THR A 47 15.74 9.37 0.11
N GLU A 48 15.87 9.55 1.43
CA GLU A 48 14.85 9.11 2.39
C GLU A 48 13.51 9.84 2.16
N ASP A 49 13.53 11.13 1.78
CA ASP A 49 12.31 11.89 1.49
C ASP A 49 11.54 11.33 0.30
N ASN A 50 12.24 10.81 -0.70
CA ASN A 50 11.64 10.17 -1.87
C ASN A 50 11.38 8.66 -1.68
N ALA A 51 11.78 8.06 -0.56
CA ALA A 51 11.48 6.67 -0.27
C ALA A 51 10.05 6.50 0.24
N HIS A 52 9.39 5.40 -0.16
CA HIS A 52 8.11 5.01 0.44
C HIS A 52 8.29 4.54 1.90
N PRO A 53 7.21 4.64 2.69
CA PRO A 53 5.91 5.22 2.39
C PRO A 53 5.92 6.76 2.46
N HIS A 54 4.92 7.38 1.82
CA HIS A 54 4.69 8.84 1.91
C HIS A 54 3.54 9.15 2.85
N ARG A 55 3.55 10.37 3.42
CA ARG A 55 2.52 10.84 4.36
C ARG A 55 1.73 11.99 3.77
N SER A 56 0.45 12.14 4.19
CA SER A 56 -0.35 13.34 3.95
C SER A 56 0.24 14.55 4.68
N GLU A 57 -0.27 15.75 4.39
CA GLU A 57 0.19 17.02 5.00
C GLU A 57 0.23 16.96 6.53
N THR A 58 -0.80 16.42 7.16
CA THR A 58 -0.90 16.28 8.63
C THR A 58 -0.16 15.07 9.16
N GLY A 59 0.18 14.10 8.27
CA GLY A 59 0.78 12.83 8.62
C GLY A 59 -0.22 11.74 9.04
N ARG A 60 -1.54 12.01 8.95
CA ARG A 60 -2.59 11.04 9.27
C ARG A 60 -2.56 9.83 8.35
N PHE A 61 -2.47 10.07 7.05
CA PHE A 61 -2.46 9.01 6.04
C PHE A 61 -1.05 8.62 5.63
N VAL A 62 -0.84 7.33 5.44
CA VAL A 62 0.44 6.76 4.99
C VAL A 62 0.18 5.87 3.79
N LEU A 63 0.89 6.09 2.69
CA LEU A 63 0.68 5.43 1.40
C LEU A 63 1.96 4.82 0.84
N VAL A 64 1.86 3.58 0.34
CA VAL A 64 2.83 2.98 -0.59
C VAL A 64 2.21 2.81 -1.96
N HIS A 65 3.02 2.89 -3.01
CA HIS A 65 2.58 2.89 -4.39
C HIS A 65 3.57 2.19 -5.31
N ASN A 66 3.05 1.30 -6.14
CA ASN A 66 3.72 0.76 -7.32
C ASN A 66 2.99 1.28 -8.56
N GLY A 67 3.71 1.92 -9.47
CA GLY A 67 3.17 2.44 -10.71
C GLY A 67 3.61 3.88 -11.00
N VAL A 68 2.86 4.57 -11.84
CA VAL A 68 3.11 5.96 -12.25
C VAL A 68 1.79 6.72 -12.34
N ILE A 69 1.68 7.83 -11.62
CA ILE A 69 0.55 8.76 -11.71
C ILE A 69 0.86 9.80 -12.77
N GLU A 70 0.24 9.68 -13.93
CA GLU A 70 0.54 10.50 -15.10
C GLU A 70 0.18 11.97 -14.93
N ASN A 71 -0.90 12.26 -14.18
CA ASN A 71 -1.41 13.61 -14.00
C ASN A 71 -1.05 14.24 -12.64
N TYR A 72 0.03 13.79 -11.99
CA TYR A 72 0.39 14.27 -10.64
C TYR A 72 0.66 15.78 -10.59
N LEU A 73 1.19 16.38 -11.66
CA LEU A 73 1.41 17.83 -11.72
C LEU A 73 0.09 18.60 -11.80
N GLU A 74 -0.86 18.13 -12.60
CA GLU A 74 -2.21 18.73 -12.70
C GLU A 74 -2.90 18.67 -11.33
N ILE A 75 -2.84 17.52 -10.65
CA ILE A 75 -3.40 17.33 -9.31
C ILE A 75 -2.77 18.31 -8.32
N LYS A 76 -1.45 18.45 -8.36
CA LYS A 76 -0.71 19.38 -7.49
C LYS A 76 -1.16 20.81 -7.68
N GLU A 77 -1.28 21.28 -8.92
CA GLU A 77 -1.67 22.63 -9.24
C GLU A 77 -3.14 22.93 -8.93
N GLU A 78 -4.04 22.00 -9.25
CA GLU A 78 -5.47 22.21 -9.14
C GLU A 78 -6.00 22.03 -7.70
N TYR A 79 -5.51 21.00 -6.99
CA TYR A 79 -6.06 20.60 -5.70
C TYR A 79 -5.19 20.94 -4.49
N LEU A 80 -3.87 21.05 -4.66
CA LEU A 80 -2.92 21.06 -3.54
C LEU A 80 -2.13 22.37 -3.42
N ALA A 81 -2.75 23.48 -3.85
CA ALA A 81 -2.16 24.81 -3.68
C ALA A 81 -1.96 25.10 -2.18
N GLY A 82 -0.73 25.42 -1.78
CA GLY A 82 -0.37 25.69 -0.39
C GLY A 82 0.09 24.49 0.42
N HIS A 83 0.00 23.27 -0.10
CA HIS A 83 0.55 22.08 0.56
C HIS A 83 2.08 22.06 0.53
N HIS A 84 2.70 21.51 1.57
CA HIS A 84 4.15 21.38 1.72
C HIS A 84 4.60 19.96 1.45
N PHE A 85 5.39 19.75 0.42
CA PHE A 85 5.91 18.47 0.01
C PHE A 85 7.36 18.30 0.50
N LYS A 86 7.69 17.12 1.04
CA LYS A 86 9.04 16.76 1.47
C LYS A 86 9.86 16.17 0.34
N GLY A 87 9.21 15.40 -0.52
CA GLY A 87 9.80 14.73 -1.66
C GLY A 87 9.36 15.29 -3.00
N GLN A 88 9.66 14.55 -4.03
CA GLN A 88 9.37 14.90 -5.43
C GLN A 88 8.63 13.75 -6.14
N THR A 89 7.89 12.96 -5.39
CA THR A 89 7.23 11.76 -5.93
C THR A 89 5.76 12.02 -6.23
N ASP A 90 5.26 11.37 -7.26
CA ASP A 90 3.85 11.33 -7.60
C ASP A 90 3.00 10.69 -6.47
N THR A 91 3.57 9.77 -5.72
CA THR A 91 2.93 9.12 -4.57
C THR A 91 2.63 10.10 -3.43
N GLU A 92 3.53 11.05 -3.18
CA GLU A 92 3.29 12.08 -2.16
C GLU A 92 2.10 12.97 -2.56
N ILE A 93 1.98 13.30 -3.84
CA ILE A 93 0.82 14.02 -4.38
C ILE A 93 -0.47 13.23 -4.15
N ALA A 94 -0.47 11.91 -4.41
CA ALA A 94 -1.66 11.09 -4.20
C ALA A 94 -2.10 11.05 -2.73
N VAL A 95 -1.18 10.87 -1.78
CA VAL A 95 -1.55 10.80 -0.37
C VAL A 95 -1.98 12.18 0.18
N HIS A 96 -1.41 13.27 -0.32
CA HIS A 96 -1.88 14.63 0.00
C HIS A 96 -3.29 14.87 -0.54
N LEU A 97 -3.61 14.39 -1.74
CA LEU A 97 -4.96 14.49 -2.31
C LEU A 97 -5.99 13.75 -1.46
N ILE A 98 -5.67 12.53 -1.02
CA ILE A 98 -6.54 11.76 -0.12
C ILE A 98 -6.72 12.49 1.22
N GLY A 99 -5.61 12.98 1.80
CA GLY A 99 -5.63 13.75 3.04
C GLY A 99 -6.49 15.00 2.94
N LYS A 100 -6.37 15.76 1.86
CA LYS A 100 -7.19 16.94 1.59
C LYS A 100 -8.69 16.60 1.63
N PHE A 101 -9.11 15.58 0.91
CA PHE A 101 -10.53 15.20 0.86
C PHE A 101 -11.05 14.73 2.22
N ALA A 102 -10.26 13.97 2.96
CA ALA A 102 -10.67 13.48 4.28
C ALA A 102 -10.63 14.56 5.35
N GLU A 103 -9.59 15.38 5.41
CA GLU A 103 -9.32 16.26 6.53
C GLU A 103 -9.83 17.68 6.32
N GLU A 104 -9.78 18.21 5.10
CA GLU A 104 -10.24 19.57 4.78
C GLU A 104 -11.70 19.59 4.31
N GLU A 105 -12.14 18.57 3.57
CA GLU A 105 -13.52 18.47 3.09
C GLU A 105 -14.41 17.60 3.99
N GLY A 106 -13.84 16.91 4.99
CA GLY A 106 -14.56 16.14 6.00
C GLY A 106 -15.16 14.83 5.50
N LEU A 107 -14.64 14.27 4.39
CA LEU A 107 -15.09 13.00 3.87
C LEU A 107 -14.57 11.83 4.73
N SER A 108 -15.31 10.72 4.77
CA SER A 108 -14.78 9.48 5.31
C SER A 108 -13.55 9.02 4.51
N VAL A 109 -12.68 8.21 5.11
CA VAL A 109 -11.48 7.67 4.44
C VAL A 109 -11.82 7.01 3.12
N LEU A 110 -12.89 6.21 3.12
CA LEU A 110 -13.33 5.47 1.95
C LEU A 110 -13.82 6.40 0.83
N GLU A 111 -14.61 7.43 1.17
CA GLU A 111 -15.09 8.44 0.22
C GLU A 111 -13.94 9.30 -0.32
N ALA A 112 -13.02 9.72 0.56
CA ALA A 112 -11.85 10.49 0.17
C ALA A 112 -10.94 9.69 -0.77
N PHE A 113 -10.72 8.41 -0.48
CA PHE A 113 -9.93 7.53 -1.33
C PHE A 113 -10.61 7.31 -2.70
N LYS A 114 -11.89 6.98 -2.72
CA LYS A 114 -12.67 6.86 -3.97
C LYS A 114 -12.63 8.13 -4.80
N LYS A 115 -12.83 9.29 -4.18
CA LYS A 115 -12.77 10.58 -4.87
C LYS A 115 -11.39 10.82 -5.49
N ALA A 116 -10.31 10.51 -4.77
CA ALA A 116 -8.95 10.60 -5.30
C ALA A 116 -8.74 9.63 -6.48
N LEU A 117 -9.22 8.38 -6.39
CA LEU A 117 -9.08 7.39 -7.45
C LEU A 117 -9.81 7.77 -8.75
N HIS A 118 -10.91 8.51 -8.68
CA HIS A 118 -11.58 9.05 -9.87
C HIS A 118 -10.80 10.17 -10.57
N ILE A 119 -9.92 10.87 -9.84
CA ILE A 119 -9.09 11.96 -10.38
C ILE A 119 -7.76 11.44 -10.91
N ILE A 120 -7.15 10.48 -10.22
CA ILE A 120 -5.84 9.92 -10.54
C ILE A 120 -5.89 9.17 -11.88
N ARG A 121 -4.96 9.51 -12.79
CA ARG A 121 -4.75 8.81 -14.06
C ARG A 121 -3.38 8.13 -14.07
N GLY A 122 -3.32 6.94 -14.65
CA GLY A 122 -2.09 6.18 -14.79
C GLY A 122 -2.21 4.75 -14.25
N SER A 123 -1.07 4.15 -13.95
CA SER A 123 -0.99 2.83 -13.34
C SER A 123 -0.71 2.95 -11.86
N TYR A 124 -1.39 2.16 -11.04
CA TYR A 124 -1.12 2.14 -9.60
C TYR A 124 -1.52 0.82 -8.93
N ALA A 125 -0.79 0.50 -7.89
CA ALA A 125 -1.17 -0.39 -6.81
C ALA A 125 -0.89 0.34 -5.51
N PHE A 126 -1.94 0.73 -4.81
CA PHE A 126 -1.92 1.50 -3.57
C PHE A 126 -2.20 0.61 -2.37
N ALA A 127 -1.44 0.83 -1.28
CA ALA A 127 -1.85 0.42 0.06
C ALA A 127 -1.76 1.63 1.00
N LEU A 128 -2.88 1.97 1.62
CA LEU A 128 -3.09 3.14 2.46
C LEU A 128 -3.44 2.71 3.88
N ILE A 129 -2.83 3.33 4.88
CA ILE A 129 -3.20 3.24 6.29
C ILE A 129 -3.64 4.61 6.78
N ASP A 130 -4.73 4.65 7.56
CA ASP A 130 -5.18 5.78 8.35
C ASP A 130 -4.75 5.61 9.81
N SER A 131 -4.01 6.56 10.38
CA SER A 131 -3.59 6.51 11.78
C SER A 131 -4.73 6.56 12.79
N GLU A 132 -5.90 7.02 12.37
CA GLU A 132 -7.12 7.02 13.20
C GLU A 132 -7.87 5.68 13.15
N ASN A 133 -7.58 4.84 12.14
CA ASN A 133 -8.13 3.50 12.00
C ASN A 133 -7.02 2.51 11.59
N PRO A 134 -6.06 2.23 12.48
CA PRO A 134 -4.82 1.51 12.16
C PRO A 134 -5.01 0.02 11.86
N ASP A 135 -6.19 -0.55 12.14
CA ASP A 135 -6.49 -1.97 11.92
C ASP A 135 -6.98 -2.27 10.50
N VAL A 136 -6.97 -1.27 9.62
CA VAL A 136 -7.44 -1.38 8.25
C VAL A 136 -6.37 -0.96 7.26
N ILE A 137 -6.16 -1.77 6.21
CA ILE A 137 -5.41 -1.38 5.02
C ILE A 137 -6.42 -1.18 3.89
N TYR A 138 -6.45 0.03 3.32
CA TYR A 138 -7.23 0.33 2.14
C TYR A 138 -6.36 0.13 0.90
N VAL A 139 -6.85 -0.62 -0.05
CA VAL A 139 -6.08 -1.06 -1.22
C VAL A 139 -6.83 -0.71 -2.49
N ALA A 140 -6.12 -0.26 -3.50
CA ALA A 140 -6.69 -0.05 -4.83
C ALA A 140 -5.64 -0.33 -5.90
N LYS A 141 -6.08 -0.83 -7.07
CA LYS A 141 -5.16 -1.04 -8.20
C LYS A 141 -5.77 -0.64 -9.53
N ASN A 142 -4.91 -0.24 -10.45
CA ASN A 142 -5.19 -0.08 -11.86
C ASN A 142 -3.93 -0.39 -12.67
N LYS A 143 -3.97 -1.39 -13.54
CA LYS A 143 -2.87 -1.83 -14.44
C LYS A 143 -1.58 -2.30 -13.74
N SER A 144 -1.52 -2.31 -12.42
CA SER A 144 -0.37 -2.80 -11.64
C SER A 144 -0.74 -4.08 -10.90
N PRO A 145 0.16 -5.06 -10.74
CA PRO A 145 -0.14 -6.31 -10.05
C PRO A 145 -0.34 -6.10 -8.56
N LEU A 146 -1.38 -6.73 -8.01
CA LEU A 146 -1.63 -6.79 -6.58
C LEU A 146 -2.54 -7.98 -6.25
N LEU A 147 -2.24 -8.69 -5.17
CA LEU A 147 -2.96 -9.86 -4.67
C LEU A 147 -3.24 -9.69 -3.19
N ILE A 148 -4.32 -10.30 -2.73
CA ILE A 148 -4.62 -10.48 -1.32
C ILE A 148 -4.31 -11.91 -0.92
N GLY A 149 -3.45 -12.11 0.07
CA GLY A 149 -3.25 -13.39 0.73
C GLY A 149 -4.18 -13.52 1.92
N LEU A 150 -4.84 -14.67 2.04
CA LEU A 150 -5.79 -14.96 3.11
C LEU A 150 -5.12 -15.92 4.11
N GLY A 151 -4.96 -15.49 5.35
CA GLY A 151 -4.38 -16.27 6.43
C GLY A 151 -5.40 -16.58 7.54
N ASP A 152 -4.98 -17.34 8.53
CA ASP A 152 -5.75 -17.60 9.74
C ASP A 152 -5.44 -16.51 10.79
N GLY A 153 -6.40 -15.60 11.00
CA GLY A 153 -6.24 -14.47 11.91
C GLY A 153 -5.40 -13.31 11.35
N TYR A 154 -5.05 -13.34 10.07
CA TYR A 154 -4.40 -12.23 9.37
C TYR A 154 -4.70 -12.26 7.87
N ASN A 155 -4.62 -11.11 7.23
CA ASN A 155 -4.62 -11.00 5.78
C ASN A 155 -3.44 -10.14 5.32
N MET A 156 -3.00 -10.32 4.09
CA MET A 156 -1.83 -9.63 3.56
C MET A 156 -2.07 -9.13 2.14
N VAL A 157 -1.31 -8.11 1.76
CA VAL A 157 -1.35 -7.49 0.43
C VAL A 157 0.03 -7.59 -0.17
N CYS A 158 0.15 -8.17 -1.35
CA CYS A 158 1.43 -8.38 -2.02
C CYS A 158 1.35 -8.03 -3.50
N SER A 159 2.39 -7.38 -4.02
CA SER A 159 2.57 -7.19 -5.47
C SER A 159 3.25 -8.38 -6.13
N ASP A 160 3.84 -9.30 -5.35
CA ASP A 160 4.53 -10.49 -5.80
C ASP A 160 3.95 -11.74 -5.15
N ALA A 161 3.42 -12.64 -5.96
CA ALA A 161 2.85 -13.91 -5.53
C ALA A 161 3.86 -14.81 -4.80
N MET A 162 5.15 -14.75 -5.17
CA MET A 162 6.20 -15.55 -4.55
C MET A 162 6.45 -15.15 -3.09
N ALA A 163 6.30 -13.86 -2.77
CA ALA A 163 6.40 -13.39 -1.39
C ALA A 163 5.20 -13.87 -0.56
N MET A 164 4.02 -13.90 -1.14
CA MET A 164 2.78 -14.32 -0.49
C MET A 164 2.76 -15.83 -0.20
N ILE A 165 3.18 -16.67 -1.14
CA ILE A 165 3.12 -18.14 -1.05
C ILE A 165 3.91 -18.69 0.15
N ARG A 166 4.91 -17.98 0.64
CA ARG A 166 5.68 -18.37 1.82
C ARG A 166 4.85 -18.29 3.11
N GLU A 167 3.84 -17.42 3.13
CA GLU A 167 3.02 -17.18 4.31
C GLU A 167 1.65 -17.87 4.20
N THR A 168 1.02 -17.82 3.02
CA THR A 168 -0.26 -18.47 2.75
C THR A 168 -0.37 -18.94 1.31
N ASN A 169 -1.05 -20.06 1.09
CA ASN A 169 -1.38 -20.55 -0.24
C ASN A 169 -2.81 -20.18 -0.69
N GLN A 170 -3.57 -19.50 0.17
CA GLN A 170 -4.90 -18.99 -0.16
C GLN A 170 -4.78 -17.55 -0.62
N TYR A 171 -5.33 -17.22 -1.78
CA TYR A 171 -5.27 -15.88 -2.31
C TYR A 171 -6.55 -15.46 -3.03
N MET A 172 -6.71 -14.15 -3.14
CA MET A 172 -7.78 -13.49 -3.87
C MET A 172 -7.16 -12.51 -4.86
N GLU A 173 -7.64 -12.52 -6.10
CA GLU A 173 -7.24 -11.56 -7.12
C GLU A 173 -8.06 -10.26 -7.00
N ILE A 174 -7.38 -9.13 -7.20
CA ILE A 174 -8.01 -7.82 -7.33
C ILE A 174 -7.99 -7.41 -8.80
N HIS A 175 -9.10 -6.92 -9.30
CA HIS A 175 -9.19 -6.39 -10.65
C HIS A 175 -8.92 -4.88 -10.70
N ASP A 176 -8.72 -4.35 -11.91
CA ASP A 176 -8.56 -2.92 -12.09
C ASP A 176 -9.84 -2.18 -11.71
N GLN A 177 -9.67 -0.99 -11.13
CA GLN A 177 -10.75 -0.14 -10.62
C GLN A 177 -11.54 -0.75 -9.46
N GLU A 178 -10.91 -1.64 -8.71
CA GLU A 178 -11.45 -2.14 -7.45
C GLU A 178 -10.71 -1.52 -6.26
N LEU A 179 -11.47 -1.32 -5.18
CA LEU A 179 -11.01 -0.90 -3.88
C LEU A 179 -11.27 -2.03 -2.89
N VAL A 180 -10.28 -2.35 -2.07
CA VAL A 180 -10.36 -3.44 -1.11
C VAL A 180 -10.09 -2.91 0.30
N ILE A 181 -10.95 -3.30 1.22
CA ILE A 181 -10.82 -3.02 2.65
C ILE A 181 -10.31 -4.29 3.30
N VAL A 182 -9.06 -4.27 3.75
CA VAL A 182 -8.37 -5.43 4.31
C VAL A 182 -8.24 -5.26 5.81
N LYS A 183 -8.80 -6.20 6.58
CA LYS A 183 -8.65 -6.34 8.03
C LYS A 183 -8.05 -7.69 8.36
N ALA A 184 -7.67 -7.90 9.60
CA ALA A 184 -7.12 -9.19 10.04
C ALA A 184 -8.07 -10.38 9.82
N ASP A 185 -9.37 -10.16 9.94
CA ASP A 185 -10.43 -11.17 9.92
C ASP A 185 -11.34 -11.10 8.69
N SER A 186 -11.20 -10.09 7.84
CA SER A 186 -12.10 -9.87 6.71
C SER A 186 -11.45 -9.13 5.55
N VAL A 187 -11.96 -9.39 4.36
CA VAL A 187 -11.61 -8.70 3.12
C VAL A 187 -12.90 -8.34 2.39
N GLU A 188 -13.11 -7.06 2.12
CA GLU A 188 -14.25 -6.57 1.36
C GLU A 188 -13.77 -5.91 0.08
N VAL A 189 -14.30 -6.33 -1.06
CA VAL A 189 -14.00 -5.79 -2.38
C VAL A 189 -15.17 -4.92 -2.86
N GLN A 190 -14.88 -3.72 -3.33
CA GLN A 190 -15.86 -2.79 -3.92
C GLN A 190 -15.33 -2.27 -5.26
N ASP A 191 -16.24 -1.85 -6.15
CA ASP A 191 -15.84 -0.93 -7.22
C ASP A 191 -15.71 0.52 -6.70
N TYR A 192 -15.25 1.43 -7.55
CA TYR A 192 -15.09 2.84 -7.15
C TYR A 192 -16.41 3.56 -6.88
N ASP A 193 -17.54 3.01 -7.35
CA ASP A 193 -18.87 3.54 -7.03
C ASP A 193 -19.41 3.02 -5.69
N GLY A 194 -18.71 2.06 -5.09
CA GLY A 194 -19.03 1.50 -3.78
C GLY A 194 -19.91 0.26 -3.81
N THR A 195 -20.12 -0.32 -4.98
CA THR A 195 -20.83 -1.59 -5.10
C THR A 195 -19.92 -2.73 -4.62
N VAL A 196 -20.35 -3.45 -3.60
CA VAL A 196 -19.63 -4.63 -3.08
C VAL A 196 -19.63 -5.74 -4.12
N LYS A 197 -18.47 -6.34 -4.33
CA LYS A 197 -18.25 -7.45 -5.26
C LYS A 197 -17.93 -8.73 -4.48
N GLU A 198 -18.65 -9.79 -4.76
CA GLU A 198 -18.26 -11.12 -4.32
C GLU A 198 -17.02 -11.55 -5.08
N ARG A 199 -16.08 -12.18 -4.37
CA ARG A 199 -14.81 -12.64 -4.93
C ARG A 199 -14.46 -14.03 -4.43
N ASP A 200 -14.13 -14.92 -5.36
CA ASP A 200 -13.64 -16.24 -5.02
C ASP A 200 -12.19 -16.17 -4.52
N SER A 201 -11.86 -17.05 -3.60
CA SER A 201 -10.49 -17.34 -3.21
C SER A 201 -9.96 -18.55 -3.93
N TYR A 202 -8.67 -18.56 -4.21
CA TYR A 202 -7.97 -19.63 -4.91
C TYR A 202 -6.88 -20.20 -4.03
N THR A 203 -6.60 -21.49 -4.24
CA THR A 203 -5.45 -22.15 -3.60
C THR A 203 -4.29 -22.20 -4.59
N ALA A 204 -3.17 -21.56 -4.27
CA ALA A 204 -1.94 -21.69 -5.05
C ALA A 204 -1.37 -23.09 -4.86
N CYS A 205 -1.24 -23.83 -5.96
CA CYS A 205 -0.55 -25.12 -5.97
C CYS A 205 0.93 -24.90 -6.30
N LEU A 206 1.82 -25.04 -5.32
CA LEU A 206 3.25 -25.11 -5.57
C LEU A 206 3.55 -26.47 -6.24
N LEU A 207 3.60 -26.49 -7.56
CA LEU A 207 4.30 -27.55 -8.25
C LEU A 207 5.79 -27.36 -7.98
N TYR A 208 6.30 -28.06 -6.98
CA TYR A 208 7.74 -28.22 -6.79
C TYR A 208 8.26 -29.01 -8.01
N THR A 209 8.77 -28.31 -8.99
CA THR A 209 9.64 -28.92 -9.99
C THR A 209 11.01 -29.08 -9.33
N SER A 210 11.18 -30.20 -8.61
CA SER A 210 12.48 -30.64 -8.09
C SER A 210 13.46 -31.05 -9.18
N ASP A 211 13.11 -30.92 -10.45
CA ASP A 211 13.90 -31.41 -11.58
C ASP A 211 14.99 -30.45 -12.10
N ALA A 212 15.01 -29.19 -11.60
CA ALA A 212 16.06 -28.25 -12.07
C ALA A 212 17.38 -28.35 -11.28
N ALA A 213 17.44 -29.11 -10.20
CA ALA A 213 18.64 -29.22 -9.37
C ALA A 213 19.53 -30.43 -9.67
N ASP A 214 19.05 -31.43 -10.39
CA ASP A 214 19.81 -32.64 -10.71
C ASP A 214 20.55 -32.60 -12.06
N GLU A 215 20.18 -31.73 -12.97
CA GLU A 215 20.92 -31.58 -14.25
C GLU A 215 22.24 -30.79 -14.14
N ALA A 216 22.46 -30.05 -13.06
CA ALA A 216 23.69 -29.27 -12.86
C ALA A 216 24.84 -30.08 -12.18
N ARG A 217 24.66 -31.36 -11.88
CA ARG A 217 25.67 -32.23 -11.22
C ARG A 217 26.29 -33.31 -12.11
N SER A 218 26.01 -33.33 -13.40
CA SER A 218 26.63 -34.28 -14.32
C SER A 218 27.23 -33.57 -15.54
N VAL A 219 28.28 -32.78 -15.30
CA VAL A 219 29.37 -32.49 -16.27
C VAL A 219 30.64 -32.29 -15.49
#